data_ab85931bdbde69bc3926c161e2683e9f
#
_entry.id   ab85931bdbde69bc3926c161e2683e9f
#
_cell.length_a   1.000
_cell.length_b   1.000
_cell.length_c   1.000
_cell.angle_alpha   90.00
_cell.angle_beta   90.00
_cell.angle_gamma   90.00
#
_symmetry.space_group_name_H-M   'P 1'
#
loop_
_entity.id
_entity.type
_entity.pdbx_description
1 polymer ?
#
loop_
_entity_poly.entity_id
_entity_poly.type
_entity_poly.pdbx_seq_one_letter_code
_entity_poly.pdbx_strand_id
1 'polypeptide(L)'
;MKKGYILGQITITDPEKYQKYASETENIIKKFGGRYLVRGGTQSVAEGTPRGNRDVVVEFDSLEKAKEFYHSREYAEIIDIRKQNSTGYILLVEGH
;
A
#
# COMPACT_ATOMS: atom_id res chain seq x y z
N MET A 1 16.20 0.72 15.83
CA MET A 1 14.72 0.80 15.77
C MET A 1 14.20 -0.08 14.63
N LYS A 2 13.14 -0.82 14.88
CA LYS A 2 12.53 -1.66 13.85
C LYS A 2 11.74 -0.83 12.87
N LYS A 3 11.85 -1.17 11.59
CA LYS A 3 11.07 -0.52 10.54
C LYS A 3 9.60 -0.94 10.62
N GLY A 4 8.74 -0.19 9.95
CA GLY A 4 7.34 -0.56 9.78
C GLY A 4 7.02 -0.70 8.30
N TYR A 5 6.09 -1.59 7.99
CA TYR A 5 5.76 -1.88 6.60
C TYR A 5 4.26 -1.87 6.37
N ILE A 6 3.90 -1.39 5.20
CA ILE A 6 2.56 -1.61 4.67
C ILE A 6 2.69 -2.70 3.63
N LEU A 7 1.92 -3.77 3.81
CA LEU A 7 1.87 -4.88 2.86
C LEU A 7 0.49 -4.87 2.23
N GLY A 8 0.45 -4.61 0.93
CA GLY A 8 -0.80 -4.64 0.18
C GLY A 8 -0.78 -5.75 -0.85
N GLN A 9 -1.85 -6.52 -0.89
CA GLN A 9 -2.03 -7.50 -1.96
C GLN A 9 -3.44 -7.29 -2.51
N ILE A 10 -3.51 -6.81 -3.73
CA ILE A 10 -4.76 -6.35 -4.31
C ILE A 10 -4.93 -6.79 -5.75
N THR A 11 -6.19 -6.74 -6.21
CA THR A 11 -6.53 -6.80 -7.62
C THR A 11 -7.21 -5.47 -7.96
N ILE A 12 -6.69 -4.77 -8.97
CA ILE A 12 -7.28 -3.53 -9.43
C ILE A 12 -8.47 -3.88 -10.34
N THR A 13 -9.66 -3.38 -9.98
CA THR A 13 -10.88 -3.67 -10.74
C THR A 13 -11.19 -2.59 -11.79
N ASP A 14 -10.72 -1.36 -11.57
CA ASP A 14 -10.87 -0.27 -12.54
C ASP A 14 -9.53 0.49 -12.60
N PRO A 15 -8.65 0.12 -13.55
CA PRO A 15 -7.31 0.73 -13.63
C PRO A 15 -7.33 2.23 -13.88
N GLU A 16 -8.27 2.73 -14.66
CA GLU A 16 -8.35 4.16 -14.98
C GLU A 16 -8.65 4.98 -13.73
N LYS A 17 -9.63 4.57 -12.94
CA LYS A 17 -9.98 5.28 -11.69
C LYS A 17 -8.92 5.10 -10.63
N TYR A 18 -8.31 3.91 -10.57
CA TYR A 18 -7.24 3.63 -9.61
C TYR A 18 -6.01 4.50 -9.84
N GLN A 19 -5.75 4.91 -11.08
CA GLN A 19 -4.57 5.70 -11.42
C GLN A 19 -4.48 7.00 -10.62
N LYS A 20 -5.61 7.63 -10.36
CA LYS A 20 -5.62 8.85 -9.53
C LYS A 20 -5.14 8.56 -8.12
N TYR A 21 -5.60 7.46 -7.53
CA TYR A 21 -5.12 7.02 -6.22
C TYR A 21 -3.61 6.77 -6.25
N ALA A 22 -3.15 6.02 -7.25
CA ALA A 22 -1.74 5.62 -7.35
C ALA A 22 -0.81 6.84 -7.42
N SER A 23 -1.19 7.87 -8.19
CA SER A 23 -0.36 9.07 -8.33
C SER A 23 -0.36 9.94 -7.07
N GLU A 24 -1.50 10.09 -6.41
CA GLU A 24 -1.60 10.93 -5.21
C GLU A 24 -0.98 10.26 -3.99
N THR A 25 -1.16 8.95 -3.84
CA THR A 25 -0.66 8.23 -2.67
C THR A 25 0.88 8.24 -2.60
N GLU A 26 1.55 8.26 -3.74
CA GLU A 26 3.01 8.33 -3.77
C GLU A 26 3.53 9.57 -3.05
N ASN A 27 2.91 10.72 -3.30
CA ASN A 27 3.31 11.98 -2.66
C ASN A 27 3.05 11.96 -1.15
N ILE A 28 1.94 11.37 -0.74
CA ILE A 28 1.59 11.28 0.69
C ILE A 28 2.56 10.35 1.41
N ILE A 29 2.90 9.21 0.80
CA ILE A 29 3.87 8.28 1.36
C ILE A 29 5.22 8.98 1.59
N LYS A 30 5.69 9.73 0.61
CA LYS A 30 6.95 10.49 0.73
C LYS A 30 6.88 11.51 1.85
N LYS A 31 5.75 12.18 2.01
CA LYS A 31 5.55 13.17 3.08
C LYS A 31 5.75 12.56 4.46
N PHE A 32 5.34 11.31 4.65
CA PHE A 32 5.49 10.60 5.92
C PHE A 32 6.79 9.79 6.01
N GLY A 33 7.72 9.99 5.07
CA GLY A 33 9.02 9.33 5.11
C GLY A 33 9.03 7.90 4.62
N GLY A 34 8.00 7.50 3.91
CA GLY A 34 7.92 6.14 3.37
C GLY A 34 8.56 6.01 2.00
N ARG A 35 8.85 4.78 1.64
CA ARG A 35 9.41 4.45 0.31
C ARG A 35 8.91 3.10 -0.15
N TYR A 36 8.64 2.99 -1.46
CA TYR A 36 8.23 1.72 -2.04
C TYR A 36 9.41 0.76 -2.12
N LEU A 37 9.22 -0.47 -1.66
CA LEU A 37 10.16 -1.57 -1.88
C LEU A 37 9.65 -2.49 -2.97
N VAL A 38 8.33 -2.66 -3.06
CA VAL A 38 7.65 -3.40 -4.14
C VAL A 38 6.45 -2.57 -4.55
N ARG A 39 6.27 -2.41 -5.84
CA ARG A 39 5.13 -1.64 -6.37
C ARG A 39 4.62 -2.30 -7.64
N GLY A 40 3.85 -3.38 -7.46
CA GLY A 40 3.20 -4.05 -8.57
C GLY A 40 4.14 -4.81 -9.51
N GLY A 41 5.28 -5.28 -9.02
CA GLY A 41 6.19 -6.11 -9.81
C GLY A 41 5.58 -7.47 -10.13
N THR A 42 6.24 -8.20 -11.03
CA THR A 42 5.79 -9.53 -11.44
C THR A 42 5.69 -10.46 -10.23
N GLN A 43 4.51 -11.06 -10.04
CA GLN A 43 4.27 -12.02 -8.98
C GLN A 43 4.47 -13.44 -9.50
N SER A 44 5.18 -14.26 -8.73
CA SER A 44 5.34 -15.68 -9.02
C SER A 44 4.87 -16.45 -7.79
N VAL A 45 3.81 -17.23 -7.94
CA VAL A 45 3.22 -17.97 -6.81
C VAL A 45 4.01 -19.23 -6.56
N ALA A 46 4.63 -19.34 -5.39
CA ALA A 46 5.36 -20.53 -4.98
C ALA A 46 4.43 -21.56 -4.32
N GLU A 47 3.53 -21.08 -3.47
CA GLU A 47 2.58 -21.93 -2.76
C GLU A 47 1.32 -21.12 -2.43
N GLY A 48 0.19 -21.79 -2.39
CA GLY A 48 -1.07 -21.21 -1.93
C GLY A 48 -1.79 -20.38 -2.98
N THR A 49 -2.82 -19.67 -2.51
CA THR A 49 -3.66 -18.85 -3.38
C THR A 49 -3.59 -17.39 -2.92
N PRO A 50 -3.02 -16.50 -3.74
CA PRO A 50 -2.96 -15.09 -3.37
C PRO A 50 -4.33 -14.44 -3.40
N ARG A 51 -4.48 -13.34 -2.64
CA ARG A 51 -5.71 -12.54 -2.60
C ARG A 51 -5.78 -11.53 -3.73
N GLY A 52 -4.69 -11.33 -4.45
CA GLY A 52 -4.62 -10.42 -5.58
C GLY A 52 -3.32 -10.62 -6.31
N ASN A 53 -3.23 -10.06 -7.51
CA ASN A 53 -2.07 -10.21 -8.37
C ASN A 53 -1.09 -9.04 -8.31
N ARG A 54 -1.40 -8.02 -7.50
CA ARG A 54 -0.53 -6.85 -7.34
C ARG A 54 -0.05 -6.76 -5.90
N ASP A 55 1.26 -6.82 -5.72
CA ASP A 55 1.89 -6.70 -4.42
C ASP A 55 2.48 -5.30 -4.27
N VAL A 56 2.27 -4.70 -3.09
CA VAL A 56 2.84 -3.40 -2.75
C VAL A 56 3.46 -3.53 -1.37
N VAL A 57 4.73 -3.10 -1.24
CA VAL A 57 5.39 -3.03 0.05
C VAL A 57 5.96 -1.64 0.20
N VAL A 58 5.56 -0.95 1.26
CA VAL A 58 6.07 0.38 1.59
C VAL A 58 6.78 0.29 2.94
N GLU A 59 7.99 0.84 3.01
CA GLU A 59 8.76 0.87 4.25
C GLU A 59 8.71 2.26 4.86
N PHE A 60 8.48 2.30 6.18
CA PHE A 60 8.58 3.50 7.00
C PHE A 60 9.61 3.27 8.10
N ASP A 61 10.08 4.35 8.71
CA ASP A 61 11.10 4.25 9.76
C ASP A 61 10.64 3.45 10.98
N SER A 62 9.33 3.36 11.21
CA SER A 62 8.75 2.59 12.29
C SER A 62 7.31 2.22 11.96
N LEU A 63 6.76 1.26 12.73
CA LEU A 63 5.33 0.92 12.60
C LEU A 63 4.45 2.13 12.94
N GLU A 64 4.87 2.95 13.90
CA GLU A 64 4.13 4.17 14.26
C GLU A 64 4.01 5.12 13.08
N LYS A 65 5.10 5.28 12.31
CA LYS A 65 5.08 6.13 11.11
C LYS A 65 4.16 5.56 10.04
N ALA A 66 4.15 4.24 9.85
CA ALA A 66 3.23 3.59 8.91
C ALA A 66 1.78 3.84 9.32
N LYS A 67 1.49 3.75 10.62
CA LYS A 67 0.15 4.03 11.14
C LYS A 67 -0.23 5.50 10.96
N GLU A 68 0.71 6.42 11.22
CA GLU A 68 0.47 7.86 11.01
C GLU A 68 0.06 8.14 9.57
N PHE A 69 0.77 7.54 8.61
CA PHE A 69 0.40 7.67 7.19
C PHE A 69 -1.00 7.12 6.94
N TYR A 70 -1.26 5.88 7.36
CA TYR A 70 -2.51 5.20 7.04
C TYR A 70 -3.72 5.92 7.62
N HIS A 71 -3.58 6.51 8.80
CA HIS A 71 -4.67 7.22 9.48
C HIS A 71 -4.61 8.74 9.29
N SER A 72 -3.77 9.22 8.37
CA SER A 72 -3.65 10.66 8.11
C SER A 72 -4.89 11.21 7.41
N ARG A 73 -5.09 12.53 7.56
CA ARG A 73 -6.15 13.23 6.85
C ARG A 73 -5.95 13.12 5.33
N GLU A 74 -4.70 13.29 4.90
CA GLU A 74 -4.37 13.25 3.48
C GLU A 74 -4.74 11.92 2.85
N TYR A 75 -4.43 10.82 3.53
CA TYR A 75 -4.77 9.50 3.02
C TYR A 75 -6.28 9.25 3.08
N ALA A 76 -6.96 9.76 4.10
CA ALA A 76 -8.42 9.63 4.23
C ALA A 76 -9.15 10.23 3.02
N GLU A 77 -8.59 11.27 2.41
CA GLU A 77 -9.20 11.92 1.25
C GLU A 77 -9.17 11.06 -0.01
N ILE A 78 -8.25 10.11 -0.10
CA ILE A 78 -8.09 9.30 -1.32
C ILE A 78 -8.35 7.80 -1.11
N ILE A 79 -8.48 7.35 0.14
CA ILE A 79 -8.59 5.91 0.44
C ILE A 79 -9.81 5.26 -0.23
N ASP A 80 -10.91 6.00 -0.39
CA ASP A 80 -12.12 5.45 -1.01
C ASP A 80 -11.92 5.14 -2.49
N ILE A 81 -11.05 5.88 -3.17
CA ILE A 81 -10.71 5.58 -4.57
C ILE A 81 -10.15 4.17 -4.66
N ARG A 82 -9.22 3.81 -3.75
CA ARG A 82 -8.64 2.47 -3.72
C ARG A 82 -9.71 1.42 -3.37
N LYS A 83 -10.50 1.68 -2.34
CA LYS A 83 -11.49 0.71 -1.86
C LYS A 83 -12.57 0.43 -2.90
N GLN A 84 -12.95 1.43 -3.69
CA GLN A 84 -13.98 1.28 -4.70
C GLN A 84 -13.48 0.65 -6.00
N ASN A 85 -12.16 0.68 -6.24
CA ASN A 85 -11.58 0.25 -7.50
C ASN A 85 -10.54 -0.86 -7.35
N SER A 86 -10.55 -1.54 -6.23
CA SER A 86 -9.69 -2.69 -5.97
C SER A 86 -10.29 -3.60 -4.90
N THR A 87 -9.80 -4.84 -4.85
CA THR A 87 -10.13 -5.81 -3.81
C THR A 87 -8.83 -6.36 -3.23
N GLY A 88 -8.88 -6.96 -2.04
CA GLY A 88 -7.71 -7.53 -1.41
C GLY A 88 -7.56 -7.04 0.03
N TYR A 89 -6.30 -6.94 0.48
CA TYR A 89 -6.04 -6.53 1.88
C TYR A 89 -4.83 -5.59 1.97
N ILE A 90 -4.82 -4.86 3.07
CA ILE A 90 -3.69 -4.03 3.47
C ILE A 90 -3.35 -4.41 4.91
N LEU A 91 -2.09 -4.68 5.18
CA LEU A 91 -1.58 -4.99 6.52
C LEU A 91 -0.53 -3.96 6.92
N LEU A 92 -0.48 -3.64 8.20
CA LEU A 92 0.57 -2.81 8.79
C LEU A 92 1.37 -3.74 9.70
N VAL A 93 2.67 -3.91 9.41
CA VAL A 93 3.49 -4.94 10.05
C VAL A 93 4.80 -4.34 10.53
N GLU A 94 5.22 -4.72 11.75
CA GLU A 94 6.51 -4.31 12.27
C GLU A 94 7.61 -5.21 11.70
N GLY A 95 8.74 -4.59 11.35
CA GLY A 95 9.89 -5.33 10.84
C GLY A 95 10.65 -6.07 11.91
N HIS A 96 11.58 -6.90 11.49
CA HIS A 96 12.42 -7.72 12.38
C HIS A 96 13.54 -6.93 13.05
#